data_8568f754c5bbe0e6b3de014e00bd21a6
#
_entry.id   8568f754c5bbe0e6b3de014e00bd21a6
#
_cell.length_a   1.000
_cell.length_b   1.000
_cell.length_c   1.000
_cell.angle_alpha   90.00
_cell.angle_beta   90.00
_cell.angle_gamma   90.00
#
_symmetry.space_group_name_H-M   'P 1'
#
loop_
_entity.id
_entity.type
_entity.pdbx_description
1 polymer ?
#
loop_
_entity_poly.entity_id
_entity_poly.type
_entity_poly.pdbx_seq_one_letter_code
_entity_poly.pdbx_strand_id
1 'polypeptide(L)'
;MRTRLSKFLGKDKIGIRKCLLNLFLQTKNYTTCEIYTHLKKQGFEVNYRGVSAMVGQMHTRLGILRIYLKREHRCYSLKEDHRDIVKMILTPQKIFSGKSLHSIP
;
A
#
# COMPACT_ATOMS: atom_id res chain seq x y z
N MET A 1 9.83 -7.12 9.14
CA MET A 1 8.95 -6.29 8.29
C MET A 1 8.51 -6.99 7.01
N ARG A 2 9.44 -7.56 6.29
CA ARG A 2 9.11 -8.21 5.03
C ARG A 2 8.05 -9.29 5.17
N THR A 3 8.17 -10.13 6.19
CA THR A 3 7.22 -11.21 6.43
C THR A 3 5.81 -10.67 6.72
N ARG A 4 5.72 -9.60 7.52
CA ARG A 4 4.44 -9.00 7.84
C ARG A 4 3.79 -8.40 6.60
N LEU A 5 4.60 -7.75 5.79
CA LEU A 5 4.11 -7.10 4.57
C LEU A 5 3.64 -8.16 3.57
N SER A 6 4.38 -9.26 3.44
CA SER A 6 3.98 -10.35 2.57
C SER A 6 2.67 -10.98 3.02
N LYS A 7 2.48 -11.14 4.32
CA LYS A 7 1.23 -11.68 4.85
C LYS A 7 0.06 -10.71 4.60
N PHE A 8 0.32 -9.43 4.75
CA PHE A 8 -0.70 -8.41 4.51
C PHE A 8 -1.16 -8.50 3.05
N LEU A 9 -0.22 -8.56 2.11
CA LEU A 9 -0.56 -8.65 0.71
C LEU A 9 -1.17 -10.01 0.34
N GLY A 10 -0.79 -11.06 1.05
CA GLY A 10 -1.34 -12.38 0.82
C GLY A 10 -2.82 -12.48 1.09
N LYS A 11 -3.37 -11.57 1.89
CA LYS A 11 -4.80 -11.53 2.18
C LYS A 11 -5.56 -10.66 1.18
N ASP A 12 -4.87 -10.14 0.19
CA ASP A 12 -5.45 -9.19 -0.76
C ASP A 12 -6.10 -9.95 -1.91
N LYS A 13 -7.40 -10.16 -1.81
CA LYS A 13 -8.13 -10.97 -2.79
C LYS A 13 -8.47 -10.23 -4.08
N ILE A 14 -8.61 -8.92 -4.00
CA ILE A 14 -9.03 -8.13 -5.17
C ILE A 14 -8.05 -7.03 -5.54
N GLY A 15 -6.89 -7.01 -4.93
CA GLY A 15 -5.83 -6.05 -5.27
C GLY A 15 -5.93 -4.72 -4.57
N ILE A 16 -6.85 -4.57 -3.61
CA ILE A 16 -7.06 -3.29 -2.95
C ILE A 16 -5.87 -2.91 -2.07
N ARG A 17 -5.25 -3.87 -1.38
CA ARG A 17 -4.09 -3.59 -0.54
C ARG A 17 -2.89 -3.20 -1.36
N LYS A 18 -2.72 -3.86 -2.50
CA LYS A 18 -1.65 -3.52 -3.43
C LYS A 18 -1.83 -2.11 -3.98
N CYS A 19 -3.07 -1.77 -4.34
CA CYS A 19 -3.39 -0.43 -4.82
C CYS A 19 -3.08 0.61 -3.75
N LEU A 20 -3.41 0.32 -2.51
CA LEU A 20 -3.18 1.22 -1.39
C LEU A 20 -1.69 1.45 -1.16
N LEU A 21 -0.89 0.38 -1.20
CA LEU A 21 0.55 0.51 -1.03
C LEU A 21 1.18 1.32 -2.18
N ASN A 22 0.69 1.11 -3.40
CA ASN A 22 1.17 1.89 -4.53
C ASN A 22 0.84 3.37 -4.37
N LEU A 23 -0.32 3.68 -3.82
CA LEU A 23 -0.68 5.06 -3.54
C LEU A 23 0.32 5.68 -2.56
N PHE A 24 0.64 4.97 -1.49
CA PHE A 24 1.57 5.48 -0.49
C PHE A 24 3.01 5.58 -0.98
N LEU A 25 3.35 4.94 -2.08
CA LEU A 25 4.69 5.11 -2.65
C LEU A 25 4.88 6.49 -3.27
N GLN A 26 3.80 7.19 -3.56
CA GLN A 26 3.91 8.57 -3.98
C GLN A 26 4.30 9.41 -2.77
N THR A 27 5.11 10.44 -3.01
CA THR A 27 5.61 11.25 -1.89
C THR A 27 4.59 12.29 -1.47
N LYS A 28 3.49 11.83 -0.92
CA LYS A 28 2.42 12.71 -0.46
C LYS A 28 1.81 12.17 0.81
N ASN A 29 1.06 13.03 1.47
CA ASN A 29 0.29 12.68 2.65
C ASN A 29 -1.16 12.56 2.25
N TYR A 30 -1.86 11.59 2.82
CA TYR A 30 -3.25 11.35 2.47
C TYR A 30 -4.10 11.24 3.73
N THR A 31 -5.27 11.89 3.70
CA THR A 31 -6.28 11.66 4.73
C THR A 31 -7.02 10.38 4.39
N THR A 32 -7.75 9.82 5.35
CA THR A 32 -8.57 8.64 5.09
C THR A 32 -9.59 8.92 3.98
N CYS A 33 -10.15 10.12 3.97
CA CYS A 33 -11.12 10.51 2.95
C CYS A 33 -10.51 10.49 1.56
N GLU A 34 -9.29 11.02 1.44
CA GLU A 34 -8.59 11.01 0.16
C GLU A 34 -8.27 9.60 -0.31
N ILE A 35 -7.87 8.74 0.62
CA ILE A 35 -7.60 7.34 0.32
C ILE A 35 -8.87 6.65 -0.15
N TYR A 36 -9.97 6.87 0.56
CA TYR A 36 -11.26 6.31 0.19
C TYR A 36 -11.67 6.75 -1.22
N THR A 37 -11.54 8.04 -1.50
CA THR A 37 -11.88 8.57 -2.82
C THR A 37 -11.03 7.94 -3.91
N HIS A 38 -9.74 7.78 -3.66
CA HIS A 38 -8.84 7.17 -4.61
C HIS A 38 -9.24 5.73 -4.92
N LEU A 39 -9.53 4.95 -3.89
CA LEU A 39 -9.92 3.55 -4.09
C LEU A 39 -11.23 3.43 -4.83
N LYS A 40 -12.18 4.33 -4.56
CA LYS A 40 -13.44 4.34 -5.29
C LYS A 40 -13.21 4.64 -6.77
N LYS A 41 -12.32 5.59 -7.07
CA LYS A 41 -12.00 5.92 -8.45
C LYS A 41 -11.34 4.77 -9.19
N GLN A 42 -10.62 3.93 -8.46
CA GLN A 42 -9.97 2.76 -9.06
C GLN A 42 -10.95 1.61 -9.27
N GLY A 43 -12.21 1.79 -8.89
CA GLY A 43 -13.24 0.79 -9.14
C GLY A 43 -13.50 -0.16 -7.99
N PHE A 44 -12.87 0.03 -6.85
CA PHE A 44 -13.08 -0.85 -5.71
C PHE A 44 -14.36 -0.50 -4.98
N GLU A 45 -15.09 -1.50 -4.56
CA GLU A 45 -16.27 -1.30 -3.73
C GLU A 45 -15.84 -1.32 -2.28
N VAL A 46 -15.70 -0.13 -1.72
CA VAL A 46 -15.24 0.03 -0.34
C VAL A 46 -16.15 1.01 0.37
N ASN A 47 -16.17 0.93 1.69
CA ASN A 47 -16.81 1.96 2.49
C ASN A 47 -15.75 2.63 3.35
N TYR A 48 -16.09 3.79 3.88
CA TYR A 48 -15.14 4.58 4.64
C TYR A 48 -14.60 3.83 5.85
N ARG A 49 -15.47 3.10 6.56
CA ARG A 49 -15.07 2.36 7.75
C ARG A 49 -14.04 1.27 7.40
N GLY A 50 -14.28 0.55 6.30
CA GLY A 50 -13.35 -0.49 5.88
C GLY A 50 -11.99 0.07 5.50
N VAL A 51 -11.98 1.22 4.81
CA VAL A 51 -10.73 1.87 4.45
C VAL A 51 -9.99 2.33 5.69
N SER A 52 -10.71 2.93 6.63
CA SER A 52 -10.13 3.39 7.88
C SER A 52 -9.49 2.23 8.66
N ALA A 53 -10.18 1.09 8.71
CA ALA A 53 -9.65 -0.09 9.38
C ALA A 53 -8.39 -0.62 8.70
N MET A 54 -8.36 -0.62 7.37
CA MET A 54 -7.22 -1.10 6.62
C MET A 54 -6.00 -0.22 6.83
N VAL A 55 -6.18 1.09 6.78
CA VAL A 55 -5.11 2.04 7.04
C VAL A 55 -4.64 1.91 8.48
N GLY A 56 -5.56 1.71 9.40
CA GLY A 56 -5.23 1.46 10.81
C GLY A 56 -4.32 0.26 10.99
N GLN A 57 -4.60 -0.83 10.27
CA GLN A 57 -3.75 -2.01 10.31
C GLN A 57 -2.36 -1.73 9.75
N MET A 58 -2.27 -0.96 8.69
CA MET A 58 -0.97 -0.59 8.13
C MET A 58 -0.15 0.21 9.13
N HIS A 59 -0.81 1.03 9.91
CA HIS A 59 -0.14 1.83 10.91
C HIS A 59 0.24 1.02 12.15
N THR A 60 -0.72 0.26 12.71
CA THR A 60 -0.49 -0.41 13.98
C THR A 60 0.22 -1.75 13.85
N ARG A 61 -0.14 -2.55 12.85
CA ARG A 61 0.43 -3.89 12.71
C ARG A 61 1.69 -3.91 11.86
N LEU A 62 1.70 -3.18 10.76
CA LEU A 62 2.87 -3.12 9.90
C LEU A 62 3.86 -2.07 10.35
N GLY A 63 3.37 -1.00 10.97
CA GLY A 63 4.23 0.08 11.43
C GLY A 63 4.93 0.83 10.32
N ILE A 64 4.36 0.86 9.11
CA ILE A 64 5.01 1.47 7.96
C ILE A 64 4.53 2.88 7.67
N LEU A 65 3.52 3.36 8.40
CA LEU A 65 2.96 4.68 8.13
C LEU A 65 3.29 5.66 9.23
N ARG A 66 3.51 6.90 8.83
CA ARG A 66 3.58 8.03 9.71
C ARG A 66 2.19 8.64 9.80
N ILE A 67 1.81 9.08 11.01
CA ILE A 67 0.57 9.82 11.18
C ILE A 67 0.91 11.19 11.74
N TYR A 68 0.26 12.22 11.22
CA TYR A 68 0.29 13.52 11.86
C TYR A 68 -1.02 14.22 11.60
N LEU A 69 -1.33 15.18 12.45
CA LEU A 69 -2.56 15.91 12.34
C LEU A 69 -2.34 17.16 11.51
N LYS A 70 -3.24 17.38 10.57
CA LYS A 70 -3.26 18.61 9.80
C LYS A 70 -4.65 19.17 9.98
N ARG A 71 -4.73 20.26 10.71
CA ARG A 71 -6.00 20.81 11.17
C ARG A 71 -6.67 19.75 12.04
N GLU A 72 -7.80 19.25 11.69
CA GLU A 72 -8.47 18.23 12.50
C GLU A 72 -8.48 16.87 11.84
N HIS A 73 -7.63 16.69 10.83
CA HIS A 73 -7.61 15.43 10.09
C HIS A 73 -6.30 14.70 10.28
N ARG A 74 -6.38 13.39 10.39
CA ARG A 74 -5.19 12.57 10.39
C ARG A 74 -4.69 12.41 8.97
N CYS A 75 -3.40 12.65 8.79
CA CYS A 75 -2.76 12.45 7.50
C CYS A 75 -1.76 11.32 7.63
N TYR A 76 -1.71 10.50 6.61
CA TYR A 76 -0.86 9.31 6.59
C TYR A 76 0.15 9.42 5.46
N SER A 77 1.36 8.98 5.71
CA SER A 77 2.38 8.86 4.67
C SER A 77 3.24 7.66 4.98
N LEU A 78 3.88 7.12 3.94
CA LEU A 78 4.78 5.99 4.10
C LEU A 78 6.07 6.47 4.76
N LYS A 79 6.53 5.73 5.77
CA LYS A 79 7.80 6.05 6.40
C LYS A 79 8.92 5.86 5.39
N GLU A 80 9.85 6.79 5.40
CA GLU A 80 10.93 6.82 4.41
C GLU A 80 11.78 5.55 4.44
N ASP A 81 12.09 5.06 5.63
CA ASP A 81 12.94 3.88 5.76
C ASP A 81 12.22 2.58 5.39
N HIS A 82 10.95 2.62 5.05
CA HIS A 82 10.24 1.44 4.58
C HIS A 82 9.90 1.51 3.08
N ARG A 83 10.28 2.58 2.40
CA ARG A 83 9.95 2.73 0.99
C ARG A 83 10.56 1.65 0.13
N ASP A 84 11.83 1.33 0.38
CA ASP A 84 12.52 0.36 -0.46
C ASP A 84 11.91 -1.03 -0.36
N ILE A 85 11.54 -1.45 0.85
CA ILE A 85 10.97 -2.78 1.01
C ILE A 85 9.57 -2.85 0.41
N VAL A 86 8.80 -1.77 0.48
CA VAL A 86 7.48 -1.73 -0.15
C VAL A 86 7.62 -1.79 -1.66
N LYS A 87 8.55 -1.05 -2.23
CA LYS A 87 8.82 -1.09 -3.65
C LYS A 87 9.21 -2.50 -4.10
N MET A 88 10.08 -3.14 -3.33
CA MET A 88 10.56 -4.46 -3.67
C MET A 88 9.43 -5.48 -3.65
N ILE A 89 8.56 -5.42 -2.64
CA ILE A 89 7.45 -6.33 -2.50
C ILE A 89 6.44 -6.16 -3.64
N LEU A 90 6.23 -4.94 -4.09
CA LEU A 90 5.27 -4.66 -5.15
C LEU A 90 5.81 -4.92 -6.54
N THR A 91 7.13 -5.02 -6.68
CA THR A 91 7.74 -5.26 -7.98
C THR A 91 7.52 -6.71 -8.39
N PRO A 92 7.08 -6.98 -9.61
CA PRO A 92 6.89 -8.35 -10.07
C PRO A 92 8.19 -9.13 -10.03
N GLN A 93 8.14 -10.31 -9.41
CA GLN A 93 9.35 -11.10 -9.22
C GLN A 93 9.71 -11.91 -10.45
N LYS A 94 8.77 -12.15 -11.31
CA LYS A 94 9.02 -12.99 -12.46
C LYS A 94 9.86 -12.37 -13.51
N ILE A 95 10.18 -11.15 -13.33
CA ILE A 95 10.97 -10.48 -14.29
C ILE A 95 12.25 -11.16 -14.53
N PHE A 96 12.70 -11.82 -13.55
CA PHE A 96 13.85 -12.50 -13.73
C PHE A 96 13.64 -13.76 -14.43
N SER A 97 12.86 -14.00 -14.77
CA SER A 97 12.78 -15.04 -15.50
C SER A 97 12.92 -14.89 -16.87
N GLY A 98 13.03 -14.29 -16.45
CA GLY A 98 13.30 -14.22 -17.37
C GLY A 98 13.46 -14.35 -18.00
N LYS A 99 13.53 -14.57 -17.90
CA LYS A 99 13.60 -14.59 -18.47
C LYS A 99 13.75 -14.54 -19.22
N SER A 100 13.90 -14.67 -19.04
CA SER A 100 13.99 -14.58 -19.73
C SER A 100 14.10 -14.68 -20.46
N LEU A 101 14.23 -14.74 -20.42
CA LEU A 101 14.26 -14.70 -21.08
C LEU A 101 14.29 -14.86 -21.78
N HIS A 102 14.30 -15.02 -21.68
CA HIS A 102 14.26 -15.02 -22.28
C HIS A 102 14.46 -15.04 -23.02
N SER A 103 14.71 -15.09 -22.76
CA SER A 103 15.00 -15.06 -23.44
C SER A 103 15.04 -15.36 -24.21
N ILE A 104 15.27 -15.48 -24.33
CA ILE A 104 15.43 -15.71 -25.03
C ILE A 104 15.23 -16.03 -25.70
N PRO A 105 15.29 -16.11 -26.01
CA PRO A 105 15.21 -16.46 -26.64
C PRO A 105 15.08 -16.65 -27.11
#